data_fe2daf3db58c75972eb44d2953ade08a
#
_entry.id   fe2daf3db58c75972eb44d2953ade08a
#
_cell.length_a   1.000
_cell.length_b   1.000
_cell.length_c   1.000
_cell.angle_alpha   90.00
_cell.angle_beta   90.00
_cell.angle_gamma   90.00
#
_symmetry.space_group_name_H-M   'P 1'
#
loop_
_entity.id
_entity.type
_entity.pdbx_description
1 polymer ?
#
loop_
_entity_poly.entity_id
_entity_poly.type
_entity_poly.pdbx_seq_one_letter_code
_entity_poly.pdbx_strand_id
1 'polypeptide(L)'
;MKSYKIIDHEYDVVVLGAGGSGLRAAVGLSEAGLKTACISKVFPTRSHTSAAQGGISAALGNMGEDDWRWHMYDTVKGSDWLGDQDAIEYMCKEAMNSVIELENY
;
A
#
# COMPACT_ATOMS: atom_id res chain seq x y z
N MET A 1 -19.52 39.72 7.92
CA MET A 1 -18.99 38.35 7.66
C MET A 1 -18.25 37.89 8.90
N LYS A 2 -18.58 36.73 9.43
CA LYS A 2 -17.74 36.13 10.48
C LYS A 2 -16.47 35.59 9.77
N SER A 3 -15.31 36.18 10.05
CA SER A 3 -14.03 35.64 9.60
C SER A 3 -13.78 34.34 10.35
N TYR A 4 -13.58 33.23 9.62
CA TYR A 4 -13.13 31.98 10.22
C TYR A 4 -11.61 32.02 10.49
N LYS A 5 -11.18 31.33 11.53
CA LYS A 5 -9.79 31.27 11.91
C LYS A 5 -9.08 30.25 10.98
N ILE A 6 -8.00 30.68 10.34
CA ILE A 6 -7.11 29.81 9.60
C ILE A 6 -6.02 29.33 10.57
N ILE A 7 -5.74 28.04 10.55
CA ILE A 7 -4.66 27.41 11.32
C ILE A 7 -3.72 26.77 10.31
N ASP A 8 -2.48 27.24 10.26
CA ASP A 8 -1.46 26.72 9.38
C ASP A 8 -0.70 25.58 10.07
N HIS A 9 -0.47 24.52 9.31
CA HIS A 9 0.35 23.38 9.72
C HIS A 9 1.45 23.16 8.69
N GLU A 10 2.66 22.89 9.16
CA GLU A 10 3.83 22.68 8.31
C GLU A 10 4.40 21.28 8.50
N TYR A 11 4.60 20.60 7.40
CA TYR A 11 5.16 19.23 7.31
C TYR A 11 6.12 19.13 6.14
N ASP A 12 7.09 18.21 6.23
CA ASP A 12 8.00 17.91 5.13
C ASP A 12 7.28 17.18 3.99
N VAL A 13 6.36 16.29 4.35
CA VAL A 13 5.58 15.49 3.40
C VAL A 13 4.13 15.38 3.84
N VAL A 14 3.23 15.44 2.88
CA VAL A 14 1.80 15.19 3.07
C VAL A 14 1.38 13.98 2.23
N VAL A 15 0.87 12.94 2.88
CA VAL A 15 0.31 11.74 2.24
C VAL A 15 -1.20 11.88 2.20
N LEU A 16 -1.78 11.81 1.01
CA LEU A 16 -3.23 11.87 0.81
C LEU A 16 -3.81 10.46 0.71
N GLY A 17 -4.47 10.04 1.77
CA GLY A 17 -5.07 8.72 1.92
C GLY A 17 -4.35 7.86 2.97
N ALA A 18 -5.12 7.23 3.84
CA ALA A 18 -4.64 6.37 4.92
C ALA A 18 -5.14 4.91 4.75
N GLY A 19 -5.16 4.43 3.52
CA GLY A 19 -5.27 3.00 3.21
C GLY A 19 -3.90 2.32 3.35
N GLY A 20 -3.78 1.06 2.91
CA GLY A 20 -2.55 0.28 3.05
C GLY A 20 -1.32 0.97 2.43
N SER A 21 -1.44 1.48 1.21
CA SER A 21 -0.33 2.16 0.52
C SER A 21 0.07 3.47 1.19
N GLY A 22 -0.91 4.27 1.61
CA GLY A 22 -0.65 5.54 2.28
C GLY A 22 0.00 5.36 3.66
N LEU A 23 -0.46 4.38 4.43
CA LEU A 23 0.14 4.06 5.73
C LEU A 23 1.55 3.50 5.57
N ARG A 24 1.79 2.64 4.57
CA ARG A 24 3.16 2.14 4.30
C ARG A 24 4.11 3.28 3.91
N ALA A 25 3.65 4.21 3.07
CA ALA A 25 4.42 5.41 2.74
C ALA A 25 4.72 6.26 3.98
N ALA A 26 3.72 6.46 4.85
CA ALA A 26 3.90 7.21 6.10
C ALA A 26 4.91 6.57 7.04
N VAL A 27 4.94 5.24 7.15
CA VAL A 27 5.95 4.50 7.91
C VAL A 27 7.35 4.77 7.35
N GLY A 28 7.57 4.55 6.06
CA GLY A 28 8.87 4.77 5.44
C GLY A 28 9.36 6.21 5.53
N LEU A 29 8.47 7.19 5.38
CA LEU A 29 8.80 8.60 5.54
C LEU A 29 9.18 8.95 6.99
N SER A 30 8.47 8.36 7.95
CA SER A 30 8.77 8.54 9.38
C SER A 30 10.11 7.90 9.76
N GLU A 31 10.41 6.71 9.24
CA GLU A 31 11.71 6.05 9.42
C GLU A 31 12.86 6.88 8.83
N ALA A 32 12.60 7.58 7.73
CA ALA A 32 13.56 8.53 7.14
C ALA A 32 13.72 9.83 7.94
N GLY A 33 13.01 10.01 9.06
CA GLY A 33 13.09 11.17 9.93
C GLY A 33 12.31 12.39 9.43
N LEU A 34 11.42 12.22 8.44
CA LEU A 34 10.62 13.30 7.88
C LEU A 34 9.35 13.52 8.70
N LYS A 35 9.03 14.79 8.96
CA LYS A 35 7.77 15.19 9.59
C LYS A 35 6.63 15.00 8.60
N THR A 36 5.84 13.96 8.80
CA THR A 36 4.82 13.53 7.85
C THR A 36 3.41 13.74 8.38
N ALA A 37 2.54 14.30 7.54
CA ALA A 37 1.10 14.31 7.77
C ALA A 37 0.43 13.28 6.84
N CYS A 38 -0.45 12.46 7.39
CA CYS A 38 -1.31 11.58 6.61
C CYS A 38 -2.76 12.08 6.73
N ILE A 39 -3.31 12.54 5.60
CA ILE A 39 -4.66 13.11 5.54
C ILE A 39 -5.61 12.04 5.01
N SER A 40 -6.66 11.76 5.75
CA SER A 40 -7.66 10.77 5.38
C SER A 40 -9.08 11.32 5.48
N LYS A 41 -9.92 10.89 4.55
CA LYS A 41 -11.35 11.17 4.57
C LYS A 41 -12.07 10.44 5.70
N VAL A 42 -11.62 9.24 6.01
CA VAL A 42 -12.18 8.37 7.05
C VAL A 42 -11.07 7.89 7.98
N PHE A 43 -11.45 7.39 9.14
CA PHE A 43 -10.47 6.78 10.04
C PHE A 43 -9.77 5.60 9.34
N PRO A 44 -8.45 5.40 9.51
CA PRO A 44 -7.68 4.39 8.75
C PRO A 44 -8.25 2.97 8.79
N THR A 45 -8.84 2.55 9.92
CA THR A 45 -9.49 1.24 10.08
C THR A 45 -10.80 1.10 9.28
N ARG A 46 -11.25 2.16 8.62
CA ARG A 46 -12.39 2.17 7.70
C ARG A 46 -11.98 2.15 6.23
N SER A 47 -10.69 1.98 5.94
CA SER A 47 -10.17 1.86 4.57
C SER A 47 -10.61 0.55 3.91
N HIS A 48 -10.58 0.52 2.58
CA HIS A 48 -10.80 -0.71 1.82
C HIS A 48 -9.79 -1.81 2.18
N THR A 49 -8.55 -1.44 2.50
CA THR A 49 -7.52 -2.38 2.97
C THR A 49 -7.96 -3.10 4.25
N SER A 50 -8.49 -2.36 5.23
CA SER A 50 -8.99 -2.94 6.48
C SER A 50 -10.31 -3.71 6.30
N ALA A 51 -11.12 -3.34 5.32
CA ALA A 51 -12.40 -3.99 5.03
C ALA A 51 -12.25 -5.24 4.15
N ALA A 52 -11.09 -5.46 3.53
CA ALA A 52 -10.84 -6.62 2.70
C ALA A 52 -10.89 -7.92 3.51
N GLN A 53 -11.52 -8.94 2.94
CA GLN A 53 -11.45 -10.31 3.44
C GLN A 53 -10.35 -11.07 2.74
N GLY A 54 -9.61 -11.85 3.50
CA GLY A 54 -8.55 -12.67 2.99
C GLY A 54 -7.17 -12.09 3.26
N GLY A 55 -6.19 -12.65 2.61
CA GLY A 55 -4.80 -12.33 2.82
C GLY A 55 -4.20 -11.49 1.71
N ILE A 56 -2.90 -11.58 1.64
CA ILE A 56 -2.07 -11.00 0.58
C ILE A 56 -1.55 -12.14 -0.27
N SER A 57 -1.72 -12.04 -1.59
CA SER A 57 -1.13 -13.00 -2.52
C SER A 57 0.35 -12.72 -2.74
N ALA A 58 1.17 -13.74 -2.53
CA ALA A 58 2.60 -13.71 -2.81
C ALA A 58 3.12 -15.12 -3.09
N ALA A 59 4.06 -15.23 -4.00
CA ALA A 59 4.66 -16.52 -4.38
C ALA A 59 5.73 -16.95 -3.38
N LEU A 60 5.32 -17.25 -2.13
CA LEU A 60 6.23 -17.66 -1.04
C LEU A 60 6.69 -19.11 -1.11
N GLY A 61 5.96 -19.95 -1.85
CA GLY A 61 6.27 -21.38 -1.94
C GLY A 61 6.02 -22.18 -0.67
N ASN A 62 5.27 -21.65 0.29
CA ASN A 62 5.00 -22.27 1.59
C ASN A 62 3.97 -23.42 1.55
N MET A 63 3.19 -23.52 0.49
CA MET A 63 2.20 -24.57 0.28
C MET A 63 2.63 -25.58 -0.81
N GLY A 64 3.72 -25.34 -1.50
CA GLY A 64 4.23 -26.11 -2.61
C GLY A 64 5.14 -25.29 -3.50
N GLU A 65 5.54 -25.84 -4.64
CA GLU A 65 6.33 -25.09 -5.61
C GLU A 65 5.53 -23.90 -6.13
N ASP A 66 6.16 -22.73 -6.17
CA ASP A 66 5.54 -21.49 -6.64
C ASP A 66 6.57 -20.60 -7.34
N ASP A 67 6.07 -19.68 -8.18
CA ASP A 67 6.90 -18.73 -8.93
C ASP A 67 6.14 -17.42 -9.09
N TRP A 68 6.81 -16.29 -8.85
CA TRP A 68 6.22 -14.96 -9.00
C TRP A 68 5.70 -14.71 -10.44
N ARG A 69 6.22 -15.42 -11.46
CA ARG A 69 5.75 -15.31 -12.84
C ARG A 69 4.35 -15.89 -13.02
N TRP A 70 4.00 -16.92 -12.25
CA TRP A 70 2.63 -17.46 -12.22
C TRP A 70 1.68 -16.45 -11.60
N HIS A 71 2.09 -15.83 -10.48
CA HIS A 71 1.35 -14.74 -9.87
C HIS A 71 1.16 -13.57 -10.84
N MET A 72 2.21 -13.17 -11.58
CA MET A 72 2.13 -12.15 -12.62
C MET A 72 1.15 -12.54 -13.73
N TYR A 73 1.22 -13.75 -14.24
CA TYR A 73 0.31 -14.24 -15.29
C TYR A 73 -1.15 -14.16 -14.84
N ASP A 74 -1.45 -14.67 -13.64
CA ASP A 74 -2.79 -14.63 -13.08
C ASP A 74 -3.30 -13.21 -12.88
N THR A 75 -2.44 -12.30 -12.47
CA THR A 75 -2.79 -10.88 -12.26
C THR A 75 -3.05 -10.17 -13.59
N VAL A 76 -2.20 -10.38 -14.60
CA VAL A 76 -2.41 -9.82 -15.96
C VAL A 76 -3.71 -10.34 -16.56
N LYS A 77 -3.96 -11.65 -16.45
CA LYS A 77 -5.20 -12.28 -16.92
C LYS A 77 -6.42 -11.79 -16.15
N GLY A 78 -6.32 -11.69 -14.82
CA GLY A 78 -7.41 -11.22 -13.96
C GLY A 78 -7.76 -9.74 -14.16
N SER A 79 -6.84 -8.94 -14.68
CA SER A 79 -7.09 -7.56 -15.10
C SER A 79 -7.63 -7.42 -16.54
N ASP A 80 -8.08 -8.52 -17.15
CA ASP A 80 -8.55 -8.56 -18.55
C ASP A 80 -7.50 -8.01 -19.54
N TRP A 81 -6.23 -8.18 -19.26
CA TRP A 81 -5.08 -7.70 -20.06
C TRP A 81 -5.00 -6.17 -20.17
N LEU A 82 -5.74 -5.44 -19.32
CA LEU A 82 -5.78 -3.97 -19.31
C LEU A 82 -4.80 -3.36 -18.30
N GLY A 83 -4.24 -4.16 -17.41
CA GLY A 83 -3.29 -3.69 -16.40
C GLY A 83 -1.94 -3.26 -17.00
N ASP A 84 -1.26 -2.34 -16.32
CA ASP A 84 0.12 -2.00 -16.62
C ASP A 84 1.04 -3.18 -16.27
N GLN A 85 1.60 -3.82 -17.29
CA GLN A 85 2.37 -5.05 -17.11
C GLN A 85 3.68 -4.83 -16.36
N ASP A 86 4.33 -3.68 -16.53
CA ASP A 86 5.56 -3.36 -15.81
C ASP A 86 5.28 -3.16 -14.31
N ALA A 87 4.19 -2.48 -13.97
CA ALA A 87 3.75 -2.32 -12.59
C ALA A 87 3.34 -3.66 -11.95
N ILE A 88 2.65 -4.53 -12.69
CA ILE A 88 2.27 -5.87 -12.24
C ILE A 88 3.50 -6.74 -12.01
N GLU A 89 4.48 -6.72 -12.92
CA GLU A 89 5.75 -7.43 -12.76
C GLU A 89 6.46 -7.01 -11.49
N TYR A 90 6.62 -5.71 -11.28
CA TYR A 90 7.23 -5.17 -10.07
C TYR A 90 6.49 -5.62 -8.81
N MET A 91 5.16 -5.46 -8.78
CA MET A 91 4.32 -5.88 -7.66
C MET A 91 4.50 -7.35 -7.32
N CYS A 92 4.44 -8.23 -8.31
CA CYS A 92 4.52 -9.67 -8.09
C CYS A 92 5.91 -10.13 -7.64
N LYS A 93 6.97 -9.48 -8.13
CA LYS A 93 8.35 -9.73 -7.66
C LYS A 93 8.56 -9.28 -6.22
N GLU A 94 8.05 -8.09 -5.87
CA GLU A 94 8.26 -7.51 -4.54
C GLU A 94 7.27 -8.03 -3.49
N ALA A 95 6.20 -8.70 -3.90
CA ALA A 95 5.17 -9.18 -2.99
C ALA A 95 5.73 -10.08 -1.88
N MET A 96 6.70 -10.94 -2.19
CA MET A 96 7.32 -11.85 -1.21
C MET A 96 8.03 -11.05 -0.11
N ASN A 97 8.84 -10.06 -0.48
CA ASN A 97 9.55 -9.20 0.47
C ASN A 97 8.57 -8.37 1.29
N SER A 98 7.53 -7.82 0.65
CA SER A 98 6.52 -6.98 1.29
C SER A 98 5.72 -7.75 2.33
N VAL A 99 5.40 -9.02 2.10
CA VAL A 99 4.68 -9.86 3.07
C VAL A 99 5.54 -10.10 4.31
N ILE A 100 6.81 -10.42 4.14
CA ILE A 100 7.76 -10.62 5.25
C ILE A 100 7.97 -9.30 6.02
N GLU A 101 8.06 -8.18 5.32
CA GLU A 101 8.17 -6.85 5.94
C GLU A 101 6.95 -6.54 6.82
N LEU A 102 5.74 -6.82 6.33
CA LEU A 102 4.49 -6.63 7.09
C LEU A 102 4.41 -7.51 8.33
N GLU A 103 4.96 -8.73 8.28
CA GLU A 103 5.03 -9.61 9.45
C GLU A 103 5.93 -9.03 10.56
N ASN A 104 6.93 -8.24 10.17
CA ASN A 104 7.90 -7.65 11.10
C ASN A 104 7.45 -6.32 11.73
N TYR A 105 6.35 -5.74 11.28
CA TYR A 105 5.75 -4.54 11.88
C TYR A 105 4.79 -4.91 13.02
#